data_c48b5fef61b43684c1cbbec0babab25a
#
_entry.id   c48b5fef61b43684c1cbbec0babab25a
#
_cell.length_a   1.000
_cell.length_b   1.000
_cell.length_c   1.000
_cell.angle_alpha   90.00
_cell.angle_beta   90.00
_cell.angle_gamma   90.00
#
_symmetry.space_group_name_H-M   'P 1'
#
loop_
_entity.id
_entity.type
_entity.pdbx_description
1 polymer ?
#
loop_
_entity_poly.entity_id
_entity_poly.type
_entity_poly.pdbx_seq_one_letter_code
_entity_poly.pdbx_strand_id
1 'polypeptide(L)'
;CSSDLACTGAIAVIVVVSKFTEGAWIPAFLIPIMVFAFKAVGRHYERSRASVHVEPGYWPRRETHTMVVLVGGINKGVLHGIQYAKSLNPDRIKAVTVASDDEDRRRIEQQWAEFNVPIELNVVYSPFRELTRPVLRYLNDLDAAHADDIITVVIPEFVTSWRTQWLHNGSAFALKARLLHRPHTAVVSVPIHMHGMTVEEP
;
A
#
# COMPACT_ATOMS: atom_id res chain seq x y z
N CYS A 1 39.72 36.87 3.43
CA CYS A 1 38.52 36.02 3.23
C CYS A 1 37.29 36.77 2.68
N SER A 2 36.90 37.92 3.20
CA SER A 2 35.73 38.67 2.70
C SER A 2 35.97 39.33 1.34
N SER A 3 37.20 39.86 1.11
CA SER A 3 37.59 40.50 -0.14
C SER A 3 37.67 39.52 -1.30
N ASP A 4 38.14 38.30 -1.06
CA ASP A 4 38.26 37.28 -2.10
C ASP A 4 36.87 36.80 -2.58
N LEU A 5 35.95 36.70 -1.65
CA LEU A 5 34.55 36.32 -1.97
C LEU A 5 33.85 37.43 -2.78
N ALA A 6 34.11 38.71 -2.43
CA ALA A 6 33.57 39.85 -3.15
C ALA A 6 34.16 39.96 -4.58
N CYS A 7 35.47 39.74 -4.74
CA CYS A 7 36.11 39.75 -6.03
C CYS A 7 35.61 38.58 -6.94
N THR A 8 35.50 37.38 -6.37
CA THR A 8 34.98 36.23 -7.09
C THR A 8 33.52 36.44 -7.51
N GLY A 9 32.69 37.00 -6.65
CA GLY A 9 31.31 37.35 -6.96
C GLY A 9 31.20 38.39 -8.07
N ALA A 10 32.04 39.45 -8.04
CA ALA A 10 32.07 40.46 -9.08
C ALA A 10 32.46 39.87 -10.45
N ILE A 11 33.49 39.02 -10.50
CA ILE A 11 33.90 38.34 -11.71
C ILE A 11 32.81 37.46 -12.25
N ALA A 12 32.12 36.69 -11.39
CA ALA A 12 31.01 35.82 -11.81
C ALA A 12 29.86 36.64 -12.43
N VAL A 13 29.50 37.78 -11.85
CA VAL A 13 28.49 38.69 -12.41
C VAL A 13 28.92 39.22 -13.79
N ILE A 14 30.16 39.69 -13.90
CA ILE A 14 30.68 40.22 -15.18
C ILE A 14 30.64 39.12 -16.27
N VAL A 15 31.01 37.87 -15.95
CA VAL A 15 31.01 36.76 -16.89
C VAL A 15 29.58 36.42 -17.32
N VAL A 16 28.63 36.38 -16.36
CA VAL A 16 27.21 36.10 -16.69
C VAL A 16 26.63 37.19 -17.59
N VAL A 17 26.93 38.46 -17.32
CA VAL A 17 26.40 39.59 -18.12
C VAL A 17 27.08 39.62 -19.52
N SER A 18 28.37 39.45 -19.62
CA SER A 18 29.08 39.56 -20.88
C SER A 18 28.83 38.36 -21.83
N LYS A 19 28.58 37.17 -21.26
CA LYS A 19 28.34 35.94 -22.03
C LYS A 19 26.89 35.44 -21.94
N PHE A 20 25.95 36.34 -21.59
CA PHE A 20 24.56 36.00 -21.43
C PHE A 20 23.95 35.37 -22.70
N THR A 21 24.22 35.94 -23.85
CA THR A 21 23.75 35.45 -25.16
C THR A 21 24.47 34.16 -25.63
N GLU A 22 25.64 33.86 -25.06
CA GLU A 22 26.38 32.63 -25.34
C GLU A 22 26.00 31.46 -24.41
N GLY A 23 24.99 31.62 -23.60
CA GLY A 23 24.44 30.56 -22.75
C GLY A 23 24.87 30.59 -21.27
N ALA A 24 25.57 31.63 -20.80
CA ALA A 24 25.99 31.77 -19.39
C ALA A 24 24.79 31.94 -18.43
N TRP A 25 23.61 32.26 -18.93
CA TRP A 25 22.37 32.31 -18.15
C TRP A 25 21.92 30.93 -17.65
N ILE A 26 22.24 29.83 -18.40
CA ILE A 26 21.84 28.48 -18.02
C ILE A 26 22.37 28.08 -16.65
N PRO A 27 23.69 28.08 -16.38
CA PRO A 27 24.21 27.78 -15.04
C PRO A 27 23.79 28.82 -13.99
N ALA A 28 23.59 30.08 -14.37
CA ALA A 28 23.17 31.13 -13.45
C ALA A 28 21.76 30.88 -12.86
N PHE A 29 20.86 30.25 -13.59
CA PHE A 29 19.54 29.83 -13.12
C PHE A 29 19.54 28.40 -12.59
N LEU A 30 20.28 27.49 -13.22
CA LEU A 30 20.27 26.07 -12.85
C LEU A 30 20.87 25.84 -11.47
N ILE A 31 21.95 26.53 -11.11
CA ILE A 31 22.61 26.36 -9.81
C ILE A 31 21.68 26.78 -8.65
N PRO A 32 21.05 27.96 -8.63
CA PRO A 32 20.07 28.30 -7.61
C PRO A 32 18.88 27.34 -7.52
N ILE A 33 18.35 26.89 -8.67
CA ILE A 33 17.26 25.93 -8.71
C ILE A 33 17.68 24.61 -8.06
N MET A 34 18.86 24.09 -8.39
CA MET A 34 19.40 22.88 -7.75
C MET A 34 19.61 23.05 -6.25
N VAL A 35 20.17 24.19 -5.81
CA VAL A 35 20.36 24.47 -4.40
C VAL A 35 19.02 24.54 -3.66
N PHE A 36 18.00 25.15 -4.27
CA PHE A 36 16.65 25.17 -3.71
C PHE A 36 16.04 23.77 -3.64
N ALA A 37 16.19 22.97 -4.68
CA ALA A 37 15.71 21.58 -4.73
C ALA A 37 16.37 20.74 -3.62
N PHE A 38 17.70 20.79 -3.51
CA PHE A 38 18.41 20.07 -2.44
C PHE A 38 18.03 20.54 -1.03
N LYS A 39 17.87 21.84 -0.82
CA LYS A 39 17.38 22.36 0.46
C LYS A 39 15.94 21.94 0.77
N ALA A 40 15.07 21.85 -0.23
CA ALA A 40 13.70 21.38 -0.07
C ALA A 40 13.69 19.90 0.32
N VAL A 41 14.49 19.08 -0.36
CA VAL A 41 14.67 17.66 -0.03
C VAL A 41 15.25 17.50 1.38
N GLY A 42 16.30 18.23 1.74
CA GLY A 42 16.90 18.21 3.09
C GLY A 42 15.88 18.53 4.19
N ARG A 43 15.08 19.59 4.00
CA ARG A 43 14.00 19.96 4.93
C ARG A 43 12.91 18.89 5.05
N HIS A 44 12.61 18.21 3.94
CA HIS A 44 11.67 17.09 3.98
C HIS A 44 12.20 15.93 4.82
N TYR A 45 13.48 15.57 4.66
CA TYR A 45 14.12 14.51 5.45
C TYR A 45 14.23 14.86 6.94
N GLU A 46 14.52 16.11 7.30
CA GLU A 46 14.56 16.53 8.70
C GLU A 46 13.18 16.45 9.36
N ARG A 47 12.11 16.85 8.67
CA ARG A 47 10.74 16.72 9.16
C ARG A 47 10.34 15.25 9.33
N SER A 48 10.71 14.41 8.37
CA SER A 48 10.45 12.98 8.45
C SER A 48 11.22 12.32 9.60
N ARG A 49 12.47 12.72 9.85
CA ARG A 49 13.24 12.23 11.00
C ARG A 49 12.62 12.63 12.33
N ALA A 50 12.14 13.85 12.46
CA ALA A 50 11.50 14.31 13.68
C ALA A 50 10.20 13.56 13.99
N SER A 51 9.45 13.15 12.95
CA SER A 51 8.19 12.41 13.11
C SER A 51 8.37 10.91 13.45
N VAL A 52 9.57 10.36 13.19
CA VAL A 52 9.90 8.94 13.49
C VAL A 52 10.83 8.81 14.71
N HIS A 53 11.18 9.94 15.36
CA HIS A 53 12.05 9.90 16.54
C HIS A 53 11.31 9.27 17.72
N VAL A 54 11.88 8.22 18.27
CA VAL A 54 11.34 7.48 19.41
C VAL A 54 12.14 7.84 20.65
N GLU A 55 11.48 8.26 21.71
CA GLU A 55 12.12 8.49 23.01
C GLU A 55 12.45 7.16 23.71
N PRO A 56 13.55 7.09 24.48
CA PRO A 56 13.85 5.91 25.29
C PRO A 56 12.71 5.58 26.26
N GLY A 57 12.19 4.36 26.18
CA GLY A 57 11.04 3.90 26.98
C GLY A 57 9.68 3.99 26.30
N TYR A 58 9.61 4.50 25.07
CA TYR A 58 8.38 4.43 24.29
C TYR A 58 8.14 2.99 23.82
N TRP A 59 6.96 2.43 24.20
CA TRP A 59 6.39 1.23 23.63
C TRP A 59 4.97 1.52 23.18
N PRO A 60 4.59 1.14 21.96
CA PRO A 60 3.22 1.28 21.52
C PRO A 60 2.30 0.45 22.43
N ARG A 61 1.10 0.94 22.67
CA ARG A 61 0.09 0.16 23.40
C ARG A 61 -0.24 -1.11 22.63
N ARG A 62 -0.56 -2.17 23.36
CA ARG A 62 -1.10 -3.38 22.74
C ARG A 62 -2.48 -3.03 22.21
N GLU A 63 -2.60 -3.01 20.90
CA GLU A 63 -3.85 -2.83 20.18
C GLU A 63 -4.44 -4.19 19.89
N THR A 64 -5.77 -4.30 19.85
CA THR A 64 -6.44 -5.52 19.39
C THR A 64 -6.15 -5.73 17.91
N HIS A 65 -6.00 -6.99 17.49
CA HIS A 65 -5.63 -7.35 16.14
C HIS A 65 -6.79 -8.03 15.42
N THR A 66 -7.36 -7.33 14.45
CA THR A 66 -8.41 -7.87 13.59
C THR A 66 -7.86 -8.21 12.20
N MET A 67 -8.01 -9.46 11.80
CA MET A 67 -7.62 -9.91 10.45
C MET A 67 -8.84 -10.02 9.55
N VAL A 68 -8.74 -9.44 8.36
CA VAL A 68 -9.77 -9.47 7.31
C VAL A 68 -9.22 -10.18 6.10
N VAL A 69 -9.74 -11.37 5.80
CA VAL A 69 -9.33 -12.15 4.64
C VAL A 69 -10.24 -11.82 3.46
N LEU A 70 -9.65 -11.36 2.36
CA LEU A 70 -10.41 -11.11 1.13
C LEU A 70 -10.69 -12.42 0.40
N VAL A 71 -11.94 -12.63 0.06
CA VAL A 71 -12.44 -13.84 -0.59
C VAL A 71 -13.02 -13.49 -1.96
N GLY A 72 -12.36 -13.93 -3.03
CA GLY A 72 -12.89 -13.81 -4.41
C GLY A 72 -13.71 -15.02 -4.86
N GLY A 73 -13.82 -16.04 -4.00
CA GLY A 73 -14.46 -17.33 -4.24
C GLY A 73 -13.74 -18.42 -3.46
N ILE A 74 -14.43 -19.55 -3.15
CA ILE A 74 -13.80 -20.62 -2.38
C ILE A 74 -12.85 -21.41 -3.29
N ASN A 75 -11.58 -21.39 -2.93
CA ASN A 75 -10.52 -22.13 -3.59
C ASN A 75 -9.38 -22.42 -2.60
N LYS A 76 -8.45 -23.27 -3.01
CA LYS A 76 -7.30 -23.63 -2.15
C LYS A 76 -6.56 -22.41 -1.62
N GLY A 77 -6.48 -21.36 -2.40
CA GLY A 77 -5.78 -20.13 -2.02
C GLY A 77 -6.44 -19.37 -0.89
N VAL A 78 -7.74 -19.25 -0.92
CA VAL A 78 -8.50 -18.63 0.16
C VAL A 78 -8.36 -19.45 1.44
N LEU A 79 -8.44 -20.77 1.36
CA LEU A 79 -8.25 -21.64 2.52
C LEU A 79 -6.84 -21.53 3.11
N HIS A 80 -5.80 -21.44 2.27
CA HIS A 80 -4.44 -21.16 2.71
C HIS A 80 -4.32 -19.76 3.36
N GLY A 81 -4.95 -18.74 2.78
CA GLY A 81 -4.99 -17.40 3.37
C GLY A 81 -5.66 -17.37 4.75
N ILE A 82 -6.75 -18.11 4.90
CA ILE A 82 -7.44 -18.27 6.20
C ILE A 82 -6.56 -19.03 7.20
N GLN A 83 -5.90 -20.10 6.77
CA GLN A 83 -4.98 -20.86 7.62
C GLN A 83 -3.80 -19.99 8.08
N TYR A 84 -3.24 -19.19 7.17
CA TYR A 84 -2.22 -18.21 7.51
C TYR A 84 -2.74 -17.19 8.52
N ALA A 85 -3.90 -16.62 8.29
CA ALA A 85 -4.52 -15.67 9.22
C ALA A 85 -4.70 -16.27 10.63
N LYS A 86 -5.15 -17.52 10.71
CA LYS A 86 -5.30 -18.24 11.99
C LYS A 86 -3.96 -18.50 12.69
N SER A 87 -2.90 -18.78 11.93
CA SER A 87 -1.57 -19.06 12.50
C SER A 87 -0.96 -17.86 13.24
N LEU A 88 -1.41 -16.65 12.93
CA LEU A 88 -0.98 -15.42 13.60
C LEU A 88 -1.74 -15.14 14.93
N ASN A 89 -2.71 -15.99 15.26
CA ASN A 89 -3.49 -15.90 16.49
C ASN A 89 -4.05 -14.48 16.79
N PRO A 90 -4.77 -13.86 15.84
CA PRO A 90 -5.36 -12.55 16.05
C PRO A 90 -6.55 -12.62 17.01
N ASP A 91 -6.93 -11.48 17.57
CA ASP A 91 -8.10 -11.39 18.46
C ASP A 91 -9.41 -11.65 17.70
N ARG A 92 -9.48 -11.25 16.41
CA ARG A 92 -10.63 -11.47 15.52
C ARG A 92 -10.22 -11.83 14.11
N ILE A 93 -10.96 -12.73 13.48
CA ILE A 93 -10.81 -13.06 12.06
C ILE A 93 -12.16 -12.93 11.36
N LYS A 94 -12.20 -12.20 10.26
CA LYS A 94 -13.37 -12.05 9.41
C LYS A 94 -13.00 -12.32 7.95
N ALA A 95 -13.92 -12.89 7.20
CA ALA A 95 -13.79 -13.01 5.75
C ALA A 95 -14.70 -11.96 5.08
N VAL A 96 -14.22 -11.34 4.01
CA VAL A 96 -14.99 -10.36 3.23
C VAL A 96 -14.97 -10.74 1.77
N THR A 97 -16.15 -10.77 1.18
CA THR A 97 -16.34 -10.98 -0.26
C THR A 97 -17.20 -9.87 -0.86
N VAL A 98 -17.08 -9.67 -2.16
CA VAL A 98 -17.90 -8.72 -2.90
C VAL A 98 -18.80 -9.50 -3.85
N ALA A 99 -20.12 -9.36 -3.71
CA ALA A 99 -21.11 -9.93 -4.59
C ALA A 99 -21.69 -8.86 -5.52
N SER A 100 -21.94 -9.24 -6.78
CA SER A 100 -22.51 -8.35 -7.79
C SER A 100 -24.03 -8.27 -7.72
N ASP A 101 -24.67 -9.34 -7.30
CA ASP A 101 -26.11 -9.52 -7.21
C ASP A 101 -26.49 -10.55 -6.14
N ASP A 102 -27.78 -10.73 -5.91
CA ASP A 102 -28.30 -11.66 -4.91
C ASP A 102 -28.04 -13.13 -5.25
N GLU A 103 -27.91 -13.48 -6.50
CA GLU A 103 -27.62 -14.85 -6.94
C GLU A 103 -26.16 -15.19 -6.63
N ASP A 104 -25.24 -14.30 -6.96
CA ASP A 104 -23.81 -14.40 -6.63
C ASP A 104 -23.59 -14.51 -5.12
N ARG A 105 -24.31 -13.69 -4.35
CA ARG A 105 -24.31 -13.74 -2.88
C ARG A 105 -24.74 -15.11 -2.36
N ARG A 106 -25.91 -15.61 -2.80
CA ARG A 106 -26.44 -16.92 -2.34
C ARG A 106 -25.47 -18.05 -2.70
N ARG A 107 -24.90 -18.02 -3.89
CA ARG A 107 -23.91 -19.00 -4.34
C ARG A 107 -22.68 -19.01 -3.41
N ILE A 108 -22.14 -17.86 -3.08
CA ILE A 108 -20.95 -17.75 -2.22
C ILE A 108 -21.30 -18.21 -0.79
N GLU A 109 -22.43 -17.79 -0.24
CA GLU A 109 -22.89 -18.19 1.10
C GLU A 109 -23.12 -19.72 1.18
N GLN A 110 -23.72 -20.34 0.16
CA GLN A 110 -23.92 -21.78 0.08
C GLN A 110 -22.59 -22.53 0.06
N GLN A 111 -21.65 -22.12 -0.82
CA GLN A 111 -20.32 -22.70 -0.86
C GLN A 111 -19.59 -22.54 0.48
N TRP A 112 -19.71 -21.39 1.13
CA TRP A 112 -19.08 -21.14 2.43
C TRP A 112 -19.59 -22.11 3.49
N ALA A 113 -20.89 -22.34 3.52
CA ALA A 113 -21.52 -23.31 4.41
C ALA A 113 -21.12 -24.76 4.10
N GLU A 114 -21.07 -25.14 2.81
CA GLU A 114 -20.69 -26.48 2.35
C GLU A 114 -19.27 -26.86 2.79
N PHE A 115 -18.33 -25.92 2.69
CA PHE A 115 -16.95 -26.12 3.12
C PHE A 115 -16.73 -25.96 4.64
N ASN A 116 -17.79 -25.67 5.41
CA ASN A 116 -17.72 -25.48 6.86
C ASN A 116 -16.55 -24.57 7.29
N VAL A 117 -16.37 -23.45 6.60
CA VAL A 117 -15.27 -22.52 6.91
C VAL A 117 -15.53 -21.86 8.26
N PRO A 118 -14.67 -22.05 9.29
CA PRO A 118 -14.95 -21.69 10.66
C PRO A 118 -14.60 -20.22 10.97
N ILE A 119 -14.99 -19.30 10.07
CA ILE A 119 -14.92 -17.85 10.26
C ILE A 119 -16.14 -17.18 9.63
N GLU A 120 -16.53 -16.04 10.18
CA GLU A 120 -17.65 -15.26 9.70
C GLU A 120 -17.38 -14.69 8.30
N LEU A 121 -18.31 -14.91 7.37
CA LEU A 121 -18.27 -14.33 6.01
C LEU A 121 -19.16 -13.08 5.98
N ASN A 122 -18.57 -11.96 5.60
CA ASN A 122 -19.26 -10.71 5.36
C ASN A 122 -19.34 -10.46 3.84
N VAL A 123 -20.56 -10.44 3.32
CA VAL A 123 -20.80 -10.19 1.89
C VAL A 123 -21.15 -8.74 1.68
N VAL A 124 -20.32 -8.03 0.92
CA VAL A 124 -20.52 -6.64 0.56
C VAL A 124 -21.05 -6.54 -0.88
N TYR A 125 -22.08 -5.74 -1.09
CA TYR A 125 -22.70 -5.60 -2.39
C TYR A 125 -22.00 -4.58 -3.29
N SER A 126 -21.73 -4.96 -4.56
CA SER A 126 -21.18 -4.08 -5.59
C SER A 126 -21.69 -4.45 -6.98
N PRO A 127 -22.69 -3.72 -7.52
CA PRO A 127 -23.32 -4.05 -8.81
C PRO A 127 -22.37 -3.99 -10.00
N PHE A 128 -21.26 -3.27 -9.87
CA PHE A 128 -20.27 -3.09 -10.93
C PHE A 128 -19.03 -3.96 -10.76
N ARG A 129 -19.07 -4.96 -9.88
CA ARG A 129 -17.89 -5.79 -9.51
C ARG A 129 -16.66 -4.98 -9.10
N GLU A 130 -16.89 -3.78 -8.63
CA GLU A 130 -15.81 -2.95 -8.07
C GLU A 130 -15.43 -3.51 -6.70
N LEU A 131 -14.16 -3.87 -6.54
CA LEU A 131 -13.64 -4.43 -5.29
C LEU A 131 -13.24 -3.34 -4.28
N THR A 132 -12.62 -2.27 -4.77
CA THR A 132 -11.88 -1.33 -3.93
C THR A 132 -12.79 -0.53 -2.99
N ARG A 133 -13.81 0.14 -3.51
CA ARG A 133 -14.68 1.01 -2.69
C ARG A 133 -15.51 0.26 -1.66
N PRO A 134 -16.17 -0.88 -2.02
CA PRO A 134 -16.94 -1.64 -1.04
C PRO A 134 -16.08 -2.19 0.10
N VAL A 135 -14.89 -2.73 -0.22
CA VAL A 135 -13.97 -3.23 0.80
C VAL A 135 -13.47 -2.09 1.69
N LEU A 136 -13.08 -0.94 1.13
CA LEU A 136 -12.67 0.21 1.94
C LEU A 136 -13.79 0.74 2.84
N ARG A 137 -15.04 0.74 2.37
CA ARG A 137 -16.18 1.11 3.19
C ARG A 137 -16.36 0.16 4.36
N TYR A 138 -16.35 -1.14 4.09
CA TYR A 138 -16.42 -2.17 5.13
C TYR A 138 -15.31 -2.02 6.19
N LEU A 139 -14.08 -1.76 5.75
CA LEU A 139 -12.96 -1.52 6.66
C LEU A 139 -13.12 -0.21 7.46
N ASN A 140 -13.77 0.82 6.91
CA ASN A 140 -14.07 2.04 7.66
C ASN A 140 -15.14 1.78 8.74
N ASP A 141 -16.17 1.01 8.41
CA ASP A 141 -17.21 0.64 9.36
C ASP A 141 -16.63 -0.23 10.49
N LEU A 142 -15.70 -1.12 10.15
CA LEU A 142 -15.01 -1.96 11.13
C LEU A 142 -14.11 -1.13 12.06
N ASP A 143 -13.38 -0.16 11.52
CA ASP A 143 -12.51 0.77 12.25
C ASP A 143 -13.34 1.69 13.19
N ALA A 144 -14.48 2.18 12.70
CA ALA A 144 -15.39 2.97 13.50
C ALA A 144 -16.01 2.18 14.67
N ALA A 145 -16.21 0.87 14.48
CA ALA A 145 -16.72 -0.01 15.54
C ALA A 145 -15.65 -0.40 16.56
N HIS A 146 -14.37 -0.35 16.18
CA HIS A 146 -13.23 -0.81 16.99
C HIS A 146 -12.02 0.13 16.76
N ALA A 147 -12.10 1.33 17.31
CA ALA A 147 -11.12 2.42 17.05
C ALA A 147 -9.67 2.12 17.48
N ASP A 148 -9.48 1.14 18.36
CA ASP A 148 -8.15 0.75 18.89
C ASP A 148 -7.60 -0.52 18.21
N ASP A 149 -8.19 -0.97 17.08
CA ASP A 149 -7.77 -2.19 16.39
C ASP A 149 -6.74 -1.90 15.29
N ILE A 150 -5.71 -2.75 15.23
CA ILE A 150 -4.91 -2.87 14.01
C ILE A 150 -5.63 -3.84 13.07
N ILE A 151 -5.99 -3.35 11.88
CA ILE A 151 -6.64 -4.18 10.87
C ILE A 151 -5.57 -4.71 9.90
N THR A 152 -5.44 -6.04 9.82
CA THR A 152 -4.60 -6.67 8.80
C THR A 152 -5.46 -7.26 7.69
N VAL A 153 -5.30 -6.74 6.48
CA VAL A 153 -6.00 -7.25 5.30
C VAL A 153 -5.14 -8.31 4.62
N VAL A 154 -5.63 -9.54 4.61
CA VAL A 154 -4.99 -10.69 3.95
C VAL A 154 -5.56 -10.85 2.55
N ILE A 155 -4.69 -10.78 1.56
CA ILE A 155 -5.04 -10.90 0.13
C ILE A 155 -4.42 -12.20 -0.42
N PRO A 156 -5.21 -13.26 -0.60
CA PRO A 156 -4.75 -14.45 -1.32
C PRO A 156 -4.51 -14.10 -2.79
N GLU A 157 -3.32 -14.36 -3.28
CA GLU A 157 -2.93 -14.03 -4.66
C GLU A 157 -2.45 -15.26 -5.41
N PHE A 158 -3.05 -15.50 -6.57
CA PHE A 158 -2.53 -16.50 -7.47
C PHE A 158 -1.32 -15.96 -8.21
N VAL A 159 -0.18 -16.59 -7.97
CA VAL A 159 1.04 -16.28 -8.69
C VAL A 159 1.05 -17.10 -9.99
N THR A 160 0.79 -16.40 -11.07
CA THR A 160 1.05 -16.87 -12.44
C THR A 160 2.43 -16.36 -12.89
N SER A 161 2.83 -16.60 -14.13
CA SER A 161 4.08 -16.03 -14.66
C SER A 161 4.13 -14.50 -14.47
N TRP A 162 5.29 -13.96 -14.11
CA TRP A 162 5.47 -12.53 -13.82
C TRP A 162 5.02 -11.59 -14.95
N ARG A 163 4.99 -12.09 -16.19
CA ARG A 163 4.51 -11.34 -17.37
C ARG A 163 3.00 -11.17 -17.43
N THR A 164 2.25 -12.14 -16.91
CA THR A 164 0.76 -12.15 -16.93
C THR A 164 0.15 -11.55 -15.67
N GLN A 165 0.91 -11.45 -14.60
CA GLN A 165 0.46 -10.91 -13.31
C GLN A 165 0.02 -9.44 -13.40
N TRP A 166 0.64 -8.66 -14.29
CA TRP A 166 0.31 -7.25 -14.54
C TRP A 166 -1.07 -7.05 -15.20
N LEU A 167 -1.48 -7.98 -16.05
CA LEU A 167 -2.72 -7.90 -16.83
C LEU A 167 -3.96 -8.33 -16.05
N HIS A 168 -3.82 -9.23 -15.08
CA HIS A 168 -4.96 -9.83 -14.39
C HIS A 168 -5.21 -9.28 -12.96
N ASN A 169 -4.29 -8.54 -12.37
CA ASN A 169 -4.35 -8.13 -10.97
C ASN A 169 -4.59 -6.62 -10.73
N GLY A 170 -5.09 -5.89 -11.72
CA GLY A 170 -5.25 -4.43 -11.64
C GLY A 170 -6.13 -3.97 -10.46
N SER A 171 -7.20 -4.69 -10.14
CA SER A 171 -8.10 -4.35 -9.02
C SER A 171 -7.46 -4.63 -7.65
N ALA A 172 -6.72 -5.73 -7.52
CA ALA A 172 -6.00 -6.06 -6.29
C ALA A 172 -4.85 -5.07 -6.03
N PHE A 173 -4.15 -4.65 -7.08
CA PHE A 173 -3.09 -3.64 -6.98
C PHE A 173 -3.65 -2.27 -6.55
N ALA A 174 -4.76 -1.83 -7.17
CA ALA A 174 -5.42 -0.58 -6.79
C ALA A 174 -5.90 -0.59 -5.34
N LEU A 175 -6.44 -1.72 -4.87
CA LEU A 175 -6.83 -1.90 -3.48
C LEU A 175 -5.61 -1.82 -2.55
N LYS A 176 -4.52 -2.55 -2.84
CA LYS A 176 -3.28 -2.49 -2.06
C LYS A 176 -2.73 -1.08 -1.94
N ALA A 177 -2.64 -0.36 -3.05
CA ALA A 177 -2.17 1.01 -3.06
C ALA A 177 -3.01 1.93 -2.16
N ARG A 178 -4.33 1.73 -2.13
CA ARG A 178 -5.23 2.46 -1.25
C ARG A 178 -5.08 2.07 0.23
N LEU A 179 -4.92 0.79 0.51
CA LEU A 179 -4.73 0.27 1.86
C LEU A 179 -3.41 0.74 2.50
N LEU A 180 -2.34 0.87 1.73
CA LEU A 180 -1.04 1.38 2.21
C LEU A 180 -1.10 2.83 2.72
N HIS A 181 -2.06 3.61 2.27
CA HIS A 181 -2.26 5.00 2.73
C HIS A 181 -3.24 5.10 3.90
N ARG A 182 -3.76 3.97 4.39
CA ARG A 182 -4.69 3.94 5.51
C ARG A 182 -3.93 3.75 6.83
N PRO A 183 -4.14 4.61 7.85
CA PRO A 183 -3.54 4.43 9.16
C PRO A 183 -4.07 3.12 9.80
N HIS A 184 -3.32 2.57 10.74
CA HIS A 184 -3.63 1.35 11.50
C HIS A 184 -4.02 0.12 10.64
N THR A 185 -3.56 0.10 9.38
CA THR A 185 -3.88 -0.99 8.45
C THR A 185 -2.61 -1.62 7.92
N ALA A 186 -2.46 -2.92 8.10
CA ALA A 186 -1.43 -3.73 7.49
C ALA A 186 -2.01 -4.51 6.30
N VAL A 187 -1.19 -4.77 5.29
CA VAL A 187 -1.59 -5.55 4.12
C VAL A 187 -0.63 -6.72 3.96
N VAL A 188 -1.17 -7.91 3.89
CA VAL A 188 -0.42 -9.14 3.70
C VAL A 188 -0.90 -9.85 2.44
N SER A 189 0.00 -10.08 1.50
CA SER A 189 -0.26 -10.92 0.33
C SER A 189 0.19 -12.34 0.60
N VAL A 190 -0.71 -13.29 0.42
CA VAL A 190 -0.41 -14.72 0.53
C VAL A 190 -0.33 -15.30 -0.88
N PRO A 191 0.90 -15.51 -1.41
CA PRO A 191 1.08 -16.03 -2.76
C PRO A 191 0.74 -17.52 -2.82
N ILE A 192 0.02 -17.92 -3.85
CA ILE A 192 -0.35 -19.30 -4.12
C ILE A 192 0.19 -19.69 -5.48
N HIS A 193 1.14 -20.59 -5.48
CA HIS A 193 1.72 -21.13 -6.70
C HIS A 193 0.80 -22.21 -7.26
N MET A 194 0.32 -22.03 -8.49
CA MET A 194 -0.40 -23.07 -9.19
C MET A 194 0.62 -24.11 -9.71
N HIS A 195 0.68 -25.28 -9.06
CA HIS A 195 1.48 -26.41 -9.54
C HIS A 195 0.92 -26.89 -10.89
N GLY A 196 1.70 -26.74 -11.93
CA GLY A 196 1.33 -27.16 -13.30
C GLY A 196 1.74 -26.20 -14.42
N MET A 197 2.12 -24.95 -14.10
CA MET A 197 2.83 -24.11 -15.05
C MET A 197 4.32 -24.09 -14.65
N THR A 198 5.10 -24.88 -15.35
CA THR A 198 6.58 -24.84 -15.24
C THR A 198 7.03 -23.41 -15.51
N VAL A 199 7.46 -22.74 -14.46
CA VAL A 199 8.31 -21.56 -14.60
C VAL A 199 9.66 -22.14 -15.02
N GLU A 200 9.96 -22.09 -16.31
CA GLU A 200 11.33 -22.20 -16.76
C GLU A 200 12.07 -21.01 -16.12
N GLU A 201 12.92 -21.31 -15.16
CA GLU A 201 13.87 -20.37 -14.60
C GLU A 201 14.84 -19.94 -15.73
N PRO A 202 15.20 -18.66 -15.83
CA PRO A 202 16.17 -18.16 -16.80
C PRO A 202 17.57 -18.63 -16.51
#